data_e1a5252d64a1e889807108b6dc88127f
#
_entry.id   e1a5252d64a1e889807108b6dc88127f
#
_cell.length_a   1.000
_cell.length_b   1.000
_cell.length_c   1.000
_cell.angle_alpha   90.00
_cell.angle_beta   90.00
_cell.angle_gamma   90.00
#
_symmetry.space_group_name_H-M   'P 1'
#
loop_
_entity.id
_entity.type
_entity.pdbx_description
1 polymer ?
#
loop_
_entity_poly.entity_id
_entity_poly.type
_entity_poly.pdbx_seq_one_letter_code
_entity_poly.pdbx_strand_id
1 'polypeptide(L)'
;MKKLLLLPAALCGAAAVFTAELYRYTFRREGSALLAPFLDKKGHEDAYYIKRDNAAAALRCRPRTKLQIRSARGELLTGYYYPGSGEGKRIAFLIHGYRSEHAETAGLYYDCYATRGFDLFCCDQTAHGDSEGRQIGFDYYESDDCLRWIDELCRRFGSHIQVVLHGFSMGAATVLKMSSRCPAQVKFLVADCGYASGEEQLRSSLGPMYPLMRTLNRRIAGYDLRDTDVRPSLDRAGLPILFVHGRKDASVPFANGETLYAAYAGPKDCFFVDEARHVECMYVDPQGYANHLDSFITDYIS
;
A
#
# COMPACT_ATOMS: atom_id res chain seq x y z
N MET A 1 -38.37 31.94 -22.96
CA MET A 1 -37.76 30.65 -23.39
C MET A 1 -36.28 30.50 -23.13
N LYS A 2 -35.41 31.53 -23.25
CA LYS A 2 -33.96 31.42 -23.02
C LYS A 2 -33.56 31.06 -21.58
N LYS A 3 -34.29 31.44 -20.54
CA LYS A 3 -33.98 31.11 -19.12
C LYS A 3 -34.21 29.63 -18.77
N LEU A 4 -35.11 28.94 -19.48
CA LEU A 4 -35.44 27.53 -19.20
C LEU A 4 -34.37 26.55 -19.73
N LEU A 5 -33.59 26.97 -20.74
CA LEU A 5 -32.48 26.17 -21.32
C LEU A 5 -31.14 26.35 -20.58
N LEU A 6 -30.99 27.44 -19.81
CA LEU A 6 -29.77 27.74 -19.06
C LEU A 6 -29.64 26.86 -17.80
N LEU A 7 -30.77 26.50 -17.17
CA LEU A 7 -30.78 25.70 -15.95
C LEU A 7 -30.27 24.26 -16.16
N PRO A 8 -30.70 23.51 -17.20
CA PRO A 8 -30.16 22.20 -17.53
C PRO A 8 -28.67 22.25 -17.90
N ALA A 9 -28.22 23.27 -18.65
CA ALA A 9 -26.83 23.43 -19.03
C ALA A 9 -25.92 23.71 -17.82
N ALA A 10 -26.38 24.54 -16.87
CA ALA A 10 -25.67 24.82 -15.64
C ALA A 10 -25.57 23.56 -14.74
N LEU A 11 -26.64 22.77 -14.64
CA LEU A 11 -26.66 21.51 -13.89
C LEU A 11 -25.73 20.47 -14.52
N CYS A 12 -25.72 20.34 -15.84
CA CYS A 12 -24.78 19.45 -16.54
C CYS A 12 -23.32 19.90 -16.34
N GLY A 13 -23.05 21.20 -16.36
CA GLY A 13 -21.72 21.74 -16.08
C GLY A 13 -21.26 21.44 -14.65
N ALA A 14 -22.11 21.67 -13.67
CA ALA A 14 -21.82 21.37 -12.26
C ALA A 14 -21.57 19.87 -12.03
N ALA A 15 -22.38 18.99 -12.64
CA ALA A 15 -22.19 17.55 -12.57
C ALA A 15 -20.85 17.10 -13.19
N ALA A 16 -20.48 17.68 -14.33
CA ALA A 16 -19.19 17.38 -14.98
C ALA A 16 -18.01 17.83 -14.12
N VAL A 17 -18.07 19.02 -13.52
CA VAL A 17 -17.04 19.51 -12.60
C VAL A 17 -16.94 18.61 -11.38
N PHE A 18 -18.07 18.27 -10.73
CA PHE A 18 -18.07 17.36 -9.59
C PHE A 18 -17.45 16.01 -9.94
N THR A 19 -17.80 15.43 -11.09
CA THR A 19 -17.26 14.16 -11.57
C THR A 19 -15.74 14.23 -11.78
N ALA A 20 -15.24 15.30 -12.40
CA ALA A 20 -13.82 15.51 -12.61
C ALA A 20 -13.06 15.65 -11.28
N GLU A 21 -13.62 16.41 -10.33
CA GLU A 21 -13.01 16.60 -9.01
C GLU A 21 -13.05 15.31 -8.18
N LEU A 22 -14.12 14.52 -8.26
CA LEU A 22 -14.19 13.21 -7.61
C LEU A 22 -13.15 12.25 -8.20
N TYR A 23 -12.96 12.25 -9.53
CA TYR A 23 -11.91 11.47 -10.16
C TYR A 23 -10.52 11.92 -9.69
N ARG A 24 -10.26 13.22 -9.65
CA ARG A 24 -8.99 13.78 -9.14
C ARG A 24 -8.77 13.41 -7.68
N TYR A 25 -9.79 13.56 -6.84
CA TYR A 25 -9.71 13.19 -5.42
C TYR A 25 -9.36 11.71 -5.25
N THR A 26 -9.96 10.82 -6.04
CA THR A 26 -9.79 9.37 -5.86
C THR A 26 -8.50 8.84 -6.49
N PHE A 27 -8.16 9.29 -7.70
CA PHE A 27 -7.13 8.63 -8.52
C PHE A 27 -5.90 9.46 -8.79
N ARG A 28 -5.90 10.75 -8.48
CA ARG A 28 -4.78 11.62 -8.82
C ARG A 28 -3.96 11.99 -7.60
N ARG A 29 -2.64 12.08 -7.81
CA ARG A 29 -1.67 12.53 -6.80
C ARG A 29 -2.08 13.85 -6.14
N GLU A 30 -2.48 14.82 -6.95
CA GLU A 30 -2.82 16.17 -6.49
C GLU A 30 -4.09 16.19 -5.62
N GLY A 31 -4.92 15.13 -5.72
CA GLY A 31 -6.21 15.12 -5.08
C GLY A 31 -7.16 16.17 -5.64
N SER A 32 -8.13 16.59 -4.85
CA SER A 32 -9.07 17.67 -5.18
C SER A 32 -9.13 18.69 -4.05
N ALA A 33 -8.62 19.89 -4.29
CA ALA A 33 -8.72 20.99 -3.31
C ALA A 33 -10.18 21.37 -3.01
N LEU A 34 -11.11 21.07 -3.91
CA LEU A 34 -12.54 21.33 -3.73
C LEU A 34 -13.20 20.31 -2.80
N LEU A 35 -12.83 19.03 -2.92
CA LEU A 35 -13.48 17.93 -2.17
C LEU A 35 -12.74 17.53 -0.89
N ALA A 36 -11.43 17.74 -0.81
CA ALA A 36 -10.64 17.37 0.36
C ALA A 36 -11.19 17.91 1.69
N PRO A 37 -11.64 19.21 1.79
CA PRO A 37 -12.17 19.71 3.04
C PRO A 37 -13.43 18.99 3.56
N PHE A 38 -14.14 18.29 2.69
CA PHE A 38 -15.38 17.56 3.01
C PHE A 38 -15.16 16.06 3.19
N LEU A 39 -14.18 15.50 2.51
CA LEU A 39 -13.95 14.05 2.45
C LEU A 39 -12.78 13.59 3.32
N ASP A 40 -11.78 14.44 3.52
CA ASP A 40 -10.67 14.11 4.41
C ASP A 40 -11.15 14.15 5.86
N LYS A 41 -10.91 13.06 6.57
CA LYS A 41 -11.22 12.98 8.00
C LYS A 41 -10.33 13.98 8.75
N LYS A 42 -10.93 14.98 9.35
CA LYS A 42 -10.21 15.90 10.25
C LYS A 42 -9.89 15.18 11.56
N GLY A 43 -8.71 15.41 12.07
CA GLY A 43 -8.34 15.07 13.44
C GLY A 43 -7.40 13.89 13.55
N HIS A 44 -6.12 14.18 13.43
CA HIS A 44 -5.04 13.28 13.83
C HIS A 44 -4.47 13.71 15.21
N GLU A 45 -5.35 14.10 16.15
CA GLU A 45 -4.98 14.29 17.56
C GLU A 45 -4.90 12.98 18.34
N ASP A 46 -5.18 11.86 17.65
CA ASP A 46 -5.09 10.51 18.19
C ASP A 46 -3.63 10.13 18.47
N ALA A 47 -3.39 9.52 19.62
CA ALA A 47 -2.06 9.11 20.07
C ALA A 47 -1.32 8.21 19.06
N TYR A 48 -2.03 7.40 18.28
CA TYR A 48 -1.45 6.62 17.21
C TYR A 48 -0.83 7.50 16.12
N TYR A 49 -1.55 8.50 15.61
CA TYR A 49 -1.04 9.38 14.55
C TYR A 49 0.12 10.24 15.03
N ILE A 50 0.07 10.73 16.28
CA ILE A 50 1.20 11.46 16.89
C ILE A 50 2.45 10.57 16.95
N LYS A 51 2.29 9.29 17.38
CA LYS A 51 3.40 8.33 17.44
C LYS A 51 3.94 8.03 16.05
N ARG A 52 3.06 7.83 15.06
CA ARG A 52 3.41 7.59 13.65
C ARG A 52 4.23 8.76 13.09
N ASP A 53 3.75 9.98 13.24
CA ASP A 53 4.38 11.17 12.69
C ASP A 53 5.75 11.44 13.33
N ASN A 54 5.87 11.21 14.64
CA ASN A 54 7.16 11.28 15.35
C ASN A 54 8.14 10.21 14.85
N ALA A 55 7.67 8.99 14.65
CA ALA A 55 8.48 7.89 14.12
C ALA A 55 8.92 8.17 12.67
N ALA A 56 8.02 8.73 11.84
CA ALA A 56 8.35 9.15 10.48
C ALA A 56 9.43 10.26 10.48
N ALA A 57 9.30 11.26 11.34
CA ALA A 57 10.31 12.31 11.47
C ALA A 57 11.67 11.74 11.91
N ALA A 58 11.67 10.83 12.87
CA ALA A 58 12.88 10.14 13.31
C ALA A 58 13.53 9.32 12.18
N LEU A 59 12.73 8.58 11.41
CA LEU A 59 13.22 7.80 10.26
C LEU A 59 13.85 8.71 9.20
N ARG A 60 13.24 9.85 8.88
CA ARG A 60 13.79 10.82 7.91
C ARG A 60 15.14 11.41 8.34
N CYS A 61 15.43 11.44 9.63
CA CYS A 61 16.72 11.90 10.16
C CYS A 61 17.82 10.82 10.15
N ARG A 62 17.48 9.53 9.93
CA ARG A 62 18.47 8.45 9.87
C ARG A 62 19.31 8.52 8.60
N PRO A 63 20.59 8.08 8.66
CA PRO A 63 21.40 7.87 7.46
C PRO A 63 20.67 6.96 6.47
N ARG A 64 20.59 7.41 5.22
CA ARG A 64 19.93 6.65 4.15
C ARG A 64 20.54 6.93 2.79
N THR A 65 20.37 5.98 1.90
CA THR A 65 20.73 6.14 0.48
C THR A 65 19.45 6.28 -0.34
N LYS A 66 19.32 7.39 -1.07
CA LYS A 66 18.25 7.59 -2.05
C LYS A 66 18.56 6.76 -3.30
N LEU A 67 17.63 5.91 -3.70
CA LEU A 67 17.70 5.10 -4.91
C LEU A 67 16.62 5.57 -5.89
N GLN A 68 16.88 5.39 -7.18
CA GLN A 68 15.92 5.73 -8.22
C GLN A 68 15.93 4.68 -9.32
N ILE A 69 14.73 4.32 -9.78
CA ILE A 69 14.51 3.44 -10.93
C ILE A 69 13.47 4.06 -11.85
N ARG A 70 13.30 3.49 -13.04
CA ARG A 70 12.17 3.83 -13.91
C ARG A 70 11.09 2.76 -13.86
N SER A 71 9.84 3.20 -13.72
CA SER A 71 8.66 2.34 -13.87
C SER A 71 8.56 1.78 -15.29
N ALA A 72 7.67 0.81 -15.51
CA ALA A 72 7.37 0.32 -16.86
C ALA A 72 6.79 1.41 -17.78
N ARG A 73 6.22 2.47 -17.21
CA ARG A 73 5.60 3.58 -17.92
C ARG A 73 6.56 4.79 -18.09
N GLY A 74 7.78 4.67 -17.57
CA GLY A 74 8.84 5.67 -17.70
C GLY A 74 8.95 6.69 -16.57
N GLU A 75 8.04 6.68 -15.58
CA GLU A 75 8.14 7.56 -14.42
C GLU A 75 9.38 7.24 -13.57
N LEU A 76 10.02 8.27 -13.05
CA LEU A 76 11.12 8.13 -12.11
C LEU A 76 10.55 7.82 -10.72
N LEU A 77 10.85 6.63 -10.22
CA LEU A 77 10.47 6.18 -8.89
C LEU A 77 11.62 6.39 -7.91
N THR A 78 11.27 6.77 -6.70
CA THR A 78 12.22 7.02 -5.61
C THR A 78 12.01 6.03 -4.48
N GLY A 79 13.10 5.51 -3.93
CA GLY A 79 13.12 4.68 -2.75
C GLY A 79 14.30 5.03 -1.85
N TYR A 80 14.24 4.61 -0.61
CA TYR A 80 15.21 4.91 0.42
C TYR A 80 15.68 3.64 1.11
N TYR A 81 16.97 3.40 1.03
CA TYR A 81 17.63 2.31 1.73
C TYR A 81 18.25 2.83 3.02
N TYR A 82 17.89 2.21 4.11
CA TYR A 82 18.38 2.49 5.45
C TYR A 82 19.27 1.33 5.89
N PRO A 83 20.60 1.52 5.96
CA PRO A 83 21.50 0.48 6.41
C PRO A 83 21.24 0.17 7.89
N GLY A 84 21.14 -1.09 8.21
CA GLY A 84 21.03 -1.64 9.55
C GLY A 84 22.14 -2.66 9.81
N SER A 85 21.81 -3.73 10.51
CA SER A 85 22.73 -4.84 10.76
C SER A 85 22.57 -6.01 9.76
N GLY A 86 21.77 -5.85 8.71
CA GLY A 86 21.52 -6.85 7.67
C GLY A 86 22.68 -6.98 6.66
N GLU A 87 23.62 -6.03 6.66
CA GLU A 87 24.80 -6.00 5.77
C GLU A 87 24.42 -6.16 4.27
N GLY A 88 23.24 -5.68 3.87
CA GLY A 88 22.72 -5.89 2.51
C GLY A 88 22.25 -7.30 2.20
N LYS A 89 22.22 -8.23 3.16
CA LYS A 89 21.82 -9.63 2.97
C LYS A 89 20.37 -9.90 3.32
N ARG A 90 19.87 -9.23 4.37
CA ARG A 90 18.47 -9.32 4.82
C ARG A 90 17.81 -7.96 4.70
N ILE A 91 16.83 -7.83 3.86
CA ILE A 91 16.18 -6.55 3.56
C ILE A 91 14.67 -6.68 3.83
N ALA A 92 14.16 -5.82 4.71
CA ALA A 92 12.72 -5.60 4.87
C ALA A 92 12.30 -4.49 3.90
N PHE A 93 11.53 -4.85 2.87
CA PHE A 93 10.97 -3.91 1.91
C PHE A 93 9.55 -3.54 2.34
N LEU A 94 9.39 -2.32 2.85
CA LEU A 94 8.13 -1.79 3.36
C LEU A 94 7.43 -0.94 2.30
N ILE A 95 6.14 -1.19 2.08
CA ILE A 95 5.34 -0.60 1.00
C ILE A 95 4.12 0.08 1.61
N HIS A 96 4.08 1.41 1.53
CA HIS A 96 3.08 2.26 2.17
C HIS A 96 1.68 2.14 1.56
N GLY A 97 0.66 2.68 2.24
CA GLY A 97 -0.73 2.72 1.80
C GLY A 97 -1.06 3.91 0.88
N TYR A 98 -2.35 3.99 0.54
CA TYR A 98 -2.92 5.08 -0.25
C TYR A 98 -2.70 6.44 0.39
N ARG A 99 -2.21 7.42 -0.39
CA ARG A 99 -1.91 8.80 0.04
C ARG A 99 -0.97 8.93 1.22
N SER A 100 -0.10 7.96 1.40
CA SER A 100 1.00 7.97 2.34
C SER A 100 2.34 8.11 1.60
N GLU A 101 3.44 8.03 2.32
CA GLU A 101 4.79 8.02 1.77
C GLU A 101 5.71 7.08 2.57
N HIS A 102 6.93 6.86 2.07
CA HIS A 102 7.85 5.85 2.61
C HIS A 102 8.06 5.92 4.12
N ALA A 103 8.19 7.11 4.72
CA ALA A 103 8.55 7.24 6.13
C ALA A 103 7.35 7.13 7.08
N GLU A 104 6.13 7.51 6.64
CA GLU A 104 4.97 7.57 7.54
C GLU A 104 4.64 6.24 8.18
N THR A 105 4.65 5.18 7.39
CA THR A 105 4.37 3.84 7.90
C THR A 105 5.64 3.14 8.34
N ALA A 106 6.70 3.19 7.53
CA ALA A 106 7.95 2.50 7.80
C ALA A 106 8.63 2.98 9.10
N GLY A 107 8.42 4.24 9.51
CA GLY A 107 8.97 4.77 10.75
C GLY A 107 8.60 3.96 11.98
N LEU A 108 7.33 3.54 12.10
CA LEU A 108 6.87 2.71 13.20
C LEU A 108 7.51 1.32 13.23
N TYR A 109 7.87 0.78 12.06
CA TYR A 109 8.37 -0.58 11.90
C TYR A 109 9.89 -0.67 11.80
N TYR A 110 10.59 0.47 11.77
CA TYR A 110 12.05 0.50 11.64
C TYR A 110 12.74 -0.34 12.71
N ASP A 111 12.50 -0.07 13.97
CA ASP A 111 13.15 -0.78 15.07
C ASP A 111 12.72 -2.26 15.12
N CYS A 112 11.50 -2.56 14.71
CA CYS A 112 10.99 -3.91 14.64
C CYS A 112 11.85 -4.80 13.72
N TYR A 113 12.29 -4.30 12.57
CA TYR A 113 13.14 -5.02 11.64
C TYR A 113 14.64 -4.86 11.94
N ALA A 114 15.08 -3.66 12.30
CA ALA A 114 16.50 -3.37 12.55
C ALA A 114 17.07 -4.21 13.71
N THR A 115 16.30 -4.40 14.80
CA THR A 115 16.69 -5.26 15.94
C THR A 115 16.74 -6.75 15.58
N ARG A 116 16.15 -7.16 14.45
CA ARG A 116 16.15 -8.52 13.92
C ARG A 116 17.18 -8.77 12.83
N GLY A 117 18.11 -7.85 12.65
CA GLY A 117 19.19 -8.00 11.68
C GLY A 117 18.79 -7.74 10.24
N PHE A 118 17.83 -6.81 10.01
CA PHE A 118 17.46 -6.38 8.67
C PHE A 118 17.94 -4.95 8.40
N ASP A 119 18.30 -4.71 7.15
CA ASP A 119 18.28 -3.37 6.57
C ASP A 119 16.85 -3.06 6.09
N LEU A 120 16.48 -1.79 6.03
CA LEU A 120 15.17 -1.40 5.48
C LEU A 120 15.31 -0.80 4.09
N PHE A 121 14.39 -1.16 3.24
CA PHE A 121 14.11 -0.46 2.01
C PHE A 121 12.65 -0.04 1.98
N CYS A 122 12.39 1.22 1.64
CA CYS A 122 11.05 1.78 1.53
C CYS A 122 10.97 2.60 0.25
N CYS A 123 9.97 2.38 -0.58
CA CYS A 123 9.76 3.20 -1.77
C CYS A 123 8.57 4.13 -1.59
N ASP A 124 8.63 5.28 -2.25
CA ASP A 124 7.45 6.04 -2.58
C ASP A 124 6.82 5.41 -3.82
N GLN A 125 5.62 4.88 -3.72
CA GLN A 125 4.93 4.26 -4.85
C GLN A 125 4.63 5.31 -5.94
N THR A 126 4.35 4.88 -7.18
CA THR A 126 3.93 5.78 -8.27
C THR A 126 2.88 6.78 -7.77
N ALA A 127 3.02 8.05 -8.13
CA ALA A 127 2.16 9.17 -7.74
C ALA A 127 2.14 9.50 -6.24
N HIS A 128 3.16 9.07 -5.47
CA HIS A 128 3.31 9.40 -4.04
C HIS A 128 4.71 9.95 -3.74
N GLY A 129 4.85 10.67 -2.62
CA GLY A 129 6.12 11.15 -2.08
C GLY A 129 7.04 11.80 -3.11
N ASP A 130 8.28 11.34 -3.21
CA ASP A 130 9.30 11.80 -4.15
C ASP A 130 9.27 11.09 -5.51
N SER A 131 8.38 10.11 -5.71
CA SER A 131 8.19 9.42 -7.00
C SER A 131 7.37 10.26 -7.96
N GLU A 132 7.69 10.15 -9.25
CA GLU A 132 6.88 10.75 -10.33
C GLU A 132 5.55 9.99 -10.50
N GLY A 133 4.79 10.44 -11.46
CA GLY A 133 3.48 9.91 -11.78
C GLY A 133 2.36 10.80 -11.24
N ARG A 134 1.20 10.68 -11.87
CA ARG A 134 0.00 11.45 -11.52
C ARG A 134 -1.18 10.57 -11.17
N GLN A 135 -1.13 9.29 -11.54
CA GLN A 135 -2.20 8.34 -11.40
C GLN A 135 -1.86 7.30 -10.33
N ILE A 136 -2.71 7.17 -9.32
CA ILE A 136 -2.64 6.11 -8.31
C ILE A 136 -3.30 4.87 -8.89
N GLY A 137 -2.63 3.73 -8.88
CA GLY A 137 -3.00 2.50 -9.57
C GLY A 137 -3.81 1.50 -8.74
N PHE A 138 -3.94 1.71 -7.42
CA PHE A 138 -4.63 0.78 -6.52
C PHE A 138 -4.12 -0.67 -6.67
N ASP A 139 -2.80 -0.86 -6.53
CA ASP A 139 -2.01 -2.10 -6.73
C ASP A 139 -1.72 -2.49 -8.20
N TYR A 140 -2.42 -1.96 -9.19
CA TYR A 140 -2.26 -2.36 -10.58
C TYR A 140 -0.86 -2.04 -11.13
N TYR A 141 -0.41 -0.79 -11.01
CA TYR A 141 0.93 -0.38 -11.43
C TYR A 141 1.99 -0.68 -10.36
N GLU A 142 1.61 -0.49 -9.11
CA GLU A 142 2.50 -0.55 -7.96
C GLU A 142 3.11 -1.94 -7.79
N SER A 143 2.38 -2.99 -8.17
CA SER A 143 2.89 -4.37 -8.12
C SER A 143 4.05 -4.61 -9.10
N ASP A 144 3.99 -4.05 -10.30
CA ASP A 144 5.09 -4.14 -11.28
C ASP A 144 6.28 -3.26 -10.88
N ASP A 145 6.01 -2.09 -10.31
CA ASP A 145 7.04 -1.20 -9.78
C ASP A 145 7.81 -1.84 -8.62
N CYS A 146 7.11 -2.53 -7.72
CA CYS A 146 7.75 -3.26 -6.60
C CYS A 146 8.63 -4.41 -7.08
N LEU A 147 8.24 -5.15 -8.13
CA LEU A 147 9.11 -6.17 -8.73
C LEU A 147 10.40 -5.56 -9.28
N ARG A 148 10.32 -4.42 -9.97
CA ARG A 148 11.50 -3.69 -10.45
C ARG A 148 12.41 -3.19 -9.32
N TRP A 149 11.84 -2.81 -8.18
CA TRP A 149 12.62 -2.49 -6.99
C TRP A 149 13.38 -3.70 -6.45
N ILE A 150 12.77 -4.89 -6.45
CA ILE A 150 13.46 -6.12 -6.04
C ILE A 150 14.62 -6.41 -7.01
N ASP A 151 14.44 -6.25 -8.31
CA ASP A 151 15.52 -6.40 -9.30
C ASP A 151 16.68 -5.41 -9.03
N GLU A 152 16.37 -4.15 -8.71
CA GLU A 152 17.39 -3.16 -8.35
C GLU A 152 18.13 -3.52 -7.06
N LEU A 153 17.42 -4.02 -6.05
CA LEU A 153 18.04 -4.49 -4.81
C LEU A 153 18.97 -5.68 -5.08
N CYS A 154 18.54 -6.66 -5.91
CA CYS A 154 19.38 -7.77 -6.35
C CYS A 154 20.61 -7.31 -7.12
N ARG A 155 20.45 -6.34 -8.02
CA ARG A 155 21.58 -5.77 -8.79
C ARG A 155 22.61 -5.09 -7.88
N ARG A 156 22.16 -4.44 -6.81
CA ARG A 156 23.00 -3.66 -5.89
C ARG A 156 23.69 -4.54 -4.83
N PHE A 157 22.97 -5.46 -4.24
CA PHE A 157 23.40 -6.24 -3.09
C PHE A 157 23.70 -7.71 -3.43
N GLY A 158 23.44 -8.13 -4.65
CA GLY A 158 23.67 -9.49 -5.14
C GLY A 158 22.40 -10.36 -5.05
N SER A 159 22.43 -11.48 -5.80
CA SER A 159 21.27 -12.39 -5.92
C SER A 159 21.05 -13.27 -4.67
N HIS A 160 21.94 -13.21 -3.70
CA HIS A 160 21.85 -13.98 -2.46
C HIS A 160 21.07 -13.29 -1.34
N ILE A 161 20.53 -12.08 -1.60
CA ILE A 161 19.74 -11.35 -0.61
C ILE A 161 18.46 -12.10 -0.25
N GLN A 162 17.99 -11.88 0.98
CA GLN A 162 16.70 -12.36 1.46
C GLN A 162 15.80 -11.16 1.72
N VAL A 163 14.67 -11.12 1.05
CA VAL A 163 13.74 -9.98 1.11
C VAL A 163 12.45 -10.40 1.79
N VAL A 164 12.03 -9.64 2.77
CA VAL A 164 10.67 -9.67 3.32
C VAL A 164 9.89 -8.53 2.71
N LEU A 165 8.73 -8.80 2.11
CA LEU A 165 7.82 -7.76 1.63
C LEU A 165 6.76 -7.50 2.69
N HIS A 166 6.69 -6.26 3.17
CA HIS A 166 5.69 -5.87 4.14
C HIS A 166 4.88 -4.69 3.58
N GLY A 167 3.65 -4.96 3.20
CA GLY A 167 2.73 -3.97 2.67
C GLY A 167 1.67 -3.57 3.67
N PHE A 168 1.25 -2.30 3.61
CA PHE A 168 0.24 -1.71 4.48
C PHE A 168 -0.94 -1.19 3.64
N SER A 169 -2.17 -1.59 3.96
CA SER A 169 -3.39 -1.14 3.26
C SER A 169 -3.27 -1.39 1.74
N MET A 170 -3.26 -0.35 0.90
CA MET A 170 -2.98 -0.46 -0.54
C MET A 170 -1.63 -1.16 -0.80
N GLY A 171 -0.60 -0.91 0.01
CA GLY A 171 0.67 -1.62 -0.08
C GLY A 171 0.55 -3.12 0.22
N ALA A 172 -0.36 -3.52 1.13
CA ALA A 172 -0.67 -4.93 1.39
C ALA A 172 -1.34 -5.57 0.16
N ALA A 173 -2.30 -4.90 -0.47
CA ALA A 173 -2.86 -5.37 -1.73
C ALA A 173 -1.78 -5.47 -2.83
N THR A 174 -0.85 -4.51 -2.88
CA THR A 174 0.29 -4.53 -3.82
C THR A 174 1.15 -5.78 -3.64
N VAL A 175 1.56 -6.14 -2.41
CA VAL A 175 2.37 -7.36 -2.19
C VAL A 175 1.59 -8.63 -2.49
N LEU A 176 0.28 -8.66 -2.19
CA LEU A 176 -0.57 -9.80 -2.53
C LEU A 176 -0.76 -9.92 -4.04
N LYS A 177 -0.90 -8.81 -4.77
CA LYS A 177 -1.04 -8.78 -6.23
C LYS A 177 0.19 -9.31 -6.95
N MET A 178 1.39 -9.05 -6.42
CA MET A 178 2.62 -9.54 -7.00
C MET A 178 3.04 -10.94 -6.51
N SER A 179 2.38 -11.52 -5.53
CA SER A 179 2.77 -12.74 -4.80
C SER A 179 3.13 -13.92 -5.71
N SER A 180 2.39 -14.15 -6.80
CA SER A 180 2.64 -15.22 -7.77
C SER A 180 3.83 -14.95 -8.72
N ARG A 181 4.43 -13.76 -8.66
CA ARG A 181 5.50 -13.31 -9.56
C ARG A 181 6.79 -12.95 -8.80
N CYS A 182 6.79 -13.12 -7.49
CA CYS A 182 7.93 -12.81 -6.66
C CYS A 182 9.13 -13.72 -7.00
N PRO A 183 10.35 -13.18 -7.12
CA PRO A 183 11.55 -13.97 -7.33
C PRO A 183 11.95 -14.71 -6.04
N ALA A 184 12.85 -15.68 -6.15
CA ALA A 184 13.30 -16.55 -5.06
C ALA A 184 13.95 -15.82 -3.87
N GLN A 185 14.38 -14.58 -4.06
CA GLN A 185 14.90 -13.71 -3.02
C GLN A 185 13.83 -13.30 -2.00
N VAL A 186 12.58 -13.22 -2.41
CA VAL A 186 11.44 -12.96 -1.50
C VAL A 186 11.17 -14.23 -0.70
N LYS A 187 11.21 -14.13 0.63
CA LYS A 187 11.06 -15.27 1.52
C LYS A 187 9.66 -15.40 2.10
N PHE A 188 9.06 -14.30 2.48
CA PHE A 188 7.67 -14.27 2.91
C PHE A 188 7.06 -12.88 2.74
N LEU A 189 5.75 -12.81 2.83
CA LEU A 189 4.96 -11.58 2.74
C LEU A 189 4.30 -11.28 4.08
N VAL A 190 4.18 -10.00 4.44
CA VAL A 190 3.32 -9.50 5.49
C VAL A 190 2.29 -8.59 4.85
N ALA A 191 1.01 -8.95 4.94
CA ALA A 191 -0.10 -8.18 4.41
C ALA A 191 -0.89 -7.54 5.55
N ASP A 192 -0.58 -6.28 5.88
CA ASP A 192 -1.18 -5.57 6.99
C ASP A 192 -2.35 -4.70 6.52
N CYS A 193 -3.57 -5.04 6.95
CA CYS A 193 -4.83 -4.37 6.65
C CYS A 193 -5.11 -4.22 5.14
N GLY A 194 -4.76 -5.25 4.33
CA GLY A 194 -4.99 -5.25 2.89
C GLY A 194 -6.46 -5.50 2.50
N TYR A 195 -6.82 -5.09 1.30
CA TYR A 195 -8.10 -5.42 0.69
C TYR A 195 -7.96 -6.55 -0.35
N ALA A 196 -9.05 -7.31 -0.55
CA ALA A 196 -9.09 -8.38 -1.54
C ALA A 196 -9.24 -7.86 -2.98
N SER A 197 -9.89 -6.70 -3.13
CA SER A 197 -10.13 -6.07 -4.43
C SER A 197 -10.22 -4.55 -4.29
N GLY A 198 -9.37 -3.84 -5.02
CA GLY A 198 -9.48 -2.37 -5.14
C GLY A 198 -10.79 -1.95 -5.79
N GLU A 199 -11.35 -2.77 -6.71
CA GLU A 199 -12.70 -2.56 -7.25
C GLU A 199 -13.74 -2.54 -6.14
N GLU A 200 -13.77 -3.56 -5.27
CA GLU A 200 -14.75 -3.67 -4.19
C GLU A 200 -14.62 -2.53 -3.19
N GLN A 201 -13.39 -2.18 -2.82
CA GLN A 201 -13.07 -1.06 -1.95
C GLN A 201 -13.58 0.27 -2.53
N LEU A 202 -13.31 0.54 -3.80
CA LEU A 202 -13.74 1.75 -4.50
C LEU A 202 -15.24 1.77 -4.77
N ARG A 203 -15.86 0.63 -5.04
CA ARG A 203 -17.32 0.51 -5.21
C ARG A 203 -18.05 0.91 -3.93
N SER A 204 -17.56 0.43 -2.79
CA SER A 204 -18.10 0.80 -1.47
C SER A 204 -17.97 2.31 -1.20
N SER A 205 -16.80 2.88 -1.49
CA SER A 205 -16.51 4.30 -1.21
C SER A 205 -17.22 5.27 -2.16
N LEU A 206 -17.33 4.92 -3.45
CA LEU A 206 -17.90 5.80 -4.49
C LEU A 206 -19.39 5.61 -4.70
N GLY A 207 -19.98 4.52 -4.18
CA GLY A 207 -21.41 4.24 -4.30
C GLY A 207 -21.93 4.35 -5.74
N PRO A 208 -23.04 5.13 -5.97
CA PRO A 208 -23.63 5.28 -7.30
C PRO A 208 -22.70 5.88 -8.37
N MET A 209 -21.62 6.58 -7.97
CA MET A 209 -20.65 7.16 -8.90
C MET A 209 -19.66 6.14 -9.45
N TYR A 210 -19.56 4.94 -8.84
CA TYR A 210 -18.58 3.93 -9.21
C TYR A 210 -18.59 3.56 -10.71
N PRO A 211 -19.72 3.28 -11.40
CA PRO A 211 -19.71 2.90 -12.82
C PRO A 211 -19.10 3.99 -13.72
N LEU A 212 -19.38 5.24 -13.40
CA LEU A 212 -18.82 6.40 -14.12
C LEU A 212 -17.32 6.51 -13.86
N MET A 213 -16.90 6.41 -12.58
CA MET A 213 -15.49 6.47 -12.19
C MET A 213 -14.67 5.33 -12.82
N ARG A 214 -15.20 4.11 -12.85
CA ARG A 214 -14.57 2.97 -13.54
C ARG A 214 -14.39 3.23 -15.03
N THR A 215 -15.42 3.78 -15.70
CA THR A 215 -15.35 4.11 -17.13
C THR A 215 -14.29 5.17 -17.40
N LEU A 216 -14.22 6.20 -16.57
CA LEU A 216 -13.20 7.24 -16.66
C LEU A 216 -11.80 6.66 -16.41
N ASN A 217 -11.64 5.82 -15.38
CA ASN A 217 -10.36 5.17 -15.08
C ASN A 217 -9.84 4.36 -16.26
N ARG A 218 -10.68 3.54 -16.89
CA ARG A 218 -10.30 2.78 -18.10
C ARG A 218 -9.80 3.67 -19.23
N ARG A 219 -10.41 4.85 -19.43
CA ARG A 219 -10.03 5.79 -20.49
C ARG A 219 -8.78 6.60 -20.15
N ILE A 220 -8.60 6.99 -18.91
CA ILE A 220 -7.55 7.90 -18.45
C ILE A 220 -6.30 7.15 -18.01
N ALA A 221 -6.49 6.07 -17.23
CA ALA A 221 -5.42 5.28 -16.64
C ALA A 221 -5.06 4.02 -17.47
N GLY A 222 -5.93 3.61 -18.40
CA GLY A 222 -5.65 2.51 -19.32
C GLY A 222 -5.85 1.10 -18.73
N TYR A 223 -6.43 0.97 -17.52
CA TYR A 223 -6.75 -0.33 -16.91
C TYR A 223 -8.17 -0.35 -16.32
N ASP A 224 -8.73 -1.53 -16.17
CA ASP A 224 -10.03 -1.71 -15.52
C ASP A 224 -9.83 -1.92 -14.02
N LEU A 225 -10.67 -1.29 -13.17
CA LEU A 225 -10.59 -1.46 -11.71
C LEU A 225 -10.78 -2.92 -11.27
N ARG A 226 -11.40 -3.77 -12.09
CA ARG A 226 -11.48 -5.22 -11.84
C ARG A 226 -10.13 -5.92 -11.87
N ASP A 227 -9.14 -5.33 -12.55
CA ASP A 227 -7.80 -5.87 -12.61
C ASP A 227 -7.03 -5.70 -11.29
N THR A 228 -7.61 -4.98 -10.30
CA THR A 228 -7.07 -4.82 -8.95
C THR A 228 -7.52 -5.91 -7.96
N ASP A 229 -8.15 -6.98 -8.41
CA ASP A 229 -8.43 -8.16 -7.60
C ASP A 229 -7.12 -8.95 -7.36
N VAL A 230 -6.79 -9.20 -6.10
CA VAL A 230 -5.56 -9.91 -5.73
C VAL A 230 -5.74 -11.42 -5.65
N ARG A 231 -6.97 -11.91 -5.54
CA ARG A 231 -7.30 -13.34 -5.37
C ARG A 231 -6.71 -14.23 -6.47
N PRO A 232 -6.75 -13.88 -7.77
CA PRO A 232 -6.11 -14.69 -8.82
C PRO A 232 -4.58 -14.80 -8.68
N SER A 233 -3.94 -13.87 -7.97
CA SER A 233 -2.51 -13.97 -7.68
C SER A 233 -2.25 -14.87 -6.47
N LEU A 234 -3.12 -14.85 -5.46
CA LEU A 234 -3.05 -15.75 -4.31
C LEU A 234 -3.22 -17.21 -4.72
N ASP A 235 -4.14 -17.53 -5.63
CA ASP A 235 -4.34 -18.89 -6.15
C ASP A 235 -3.07 -19.52 -6.76
N ARG A 236 -2.13 -18.68 -7.20
CA ARG A 236 -0.87 -19.09 -7.84
C ARG A 236 0.36 -18.81 -7.00
N ALA A 237 0.19 -18.22 -5.83
CA ALA A 237 1.29 -17.90 -4.94
C ALA A 237 1.75 -19.16 -4.18
N GLY A 238 3.06 -19.23 -3.89
CA GLY A 238 3.65 -20.31 -3.08
C GLY A 238 4.42 -19.81 -1.88
N LEU A 239 4.49 -18.47 -1.68
CA LEU A 239 5.25 -17.85 -0.60
C LEU A 239 4.46 -17.85 0.71
N PRO A 240 5.11 -18.03 1.86
CA PRO A 240 4.47 -17.84 3.15
C PRO A 240 3.88 -16.43 3.30
N ILE A 241 2.67 -16.31 3.86
CA ILE A 241 2.00 -15.01 4.04
C ILE A 241 1.49 -14.88 5.47
N LEU A 242 1.93 -13.83 6.17
CA LEU A 242 1.35 -13.37 7.42
C LEU A 242 0.26 -12.33 7.12
N PHE A 243 -0.99 -12.67 7.42
CA PHE A 243 -2.12 -11.75 7.30
C PHE A 243 -2.34 -11.04 8.62
N VAL A 244 -2.26 -9.72 8.62
CA VAL A 244 -2.49 -8.88 9.79
C VAL A 244 -3.70 -8.00 9.54
N HIS A 245 -4.63 -7.90 10.53
CA HIS A 245 -5.79 -7.02 10.38
C HIS A 245 -6.40 -6.65 11.72
N GLY A 246 -6.81 -5.37 11.84
CA GLY A 246 -7.58 -4.90 12.98
C GLY A 246 -9.07 -5.18 12.83
N ARG A 247 -9.72 -5.75 13.85
CA ARG A 247 -11.17 -6.03 13.78
C ARG A 247 -12.04 -4.78 13.81
N LYS A 248 -11.50 -3.64 14.27
CA LYS A 248 -12.18 -2.33 14.25
C LYS A 248 -11.81 -1.46 13.05
N ASP A 249 -11.20 -2.06 12.02
CA ASP A 249 -10.84 -1.34 10.80
C ASP A 249 -12.09 -0.88 10.02
N ALA A 250 -12.29 0.44 9.98
CA ALA A 250 -13.37 1.08 9.23
C ALA A 250 -12.94 1.58 7.85
N SER A 251 -11.62 1.57 7.55
CA SER A 251 -11.08 2.01 6.26
C SER A 251 -11.06 0.86 5.25
N VAL A 252 -10.53 -0.28 5.68
CA VAL A 252 -10.62 -1.57 4.98
C VAL A 252 -11.31 -2.55 5.92
N PRO A 253 -12.61 -2.80 5.76
CA PRO A 253 -13.38 -3.64 6.69
C PRO A 253 -12.71 -4.99 6.94
N PHE A 254 -12.71 -5.44 8.20
CA PHE A 254 -12.07 -6.69 8.66
C PHE A 254 -12.42 -7.92 7.81
N ALA A 255 -13.63 -7.97 7.24
CA ALA A 255 -14.04 -9.02 6.31
C ALA A 255 -13.06 -9.23 5.13
N ASN A 256 -12.27 -8.21 4.75
CA ASN A 256 -11.20 -8.39 3.77
C ASN A 256 -10.07 -9.29 4.30
N GLY A 257 -9.66 -9.12 5.55
CA GLY A 257 -8.66 -9.98 6.19
C GLY A 257 -9.11 -11.44 6.24
N GLU A 258 -10.36 -11.69 6.62
CA GLU A 258 -10.95 -13.03 6.62
C GLU A 258 -11.03 -13.62 5.21
N THR A 259 -11.48 -12.82 4.23
CA THR A 259 -11.57 -13.23 2.83
C THR A 259 -10.19 -13.61 2.26
N LEU A 260 -9.17 -12.77 2.49
CA LEU A 260 -7.81 -13.01 2.01
C LEU A 260 -7.19 -14.25 2.66
N TYR A 261 -7.34 -14.38 3.98
CA TYR A 261 -6.86 -15.55 4.70
C TYR A 261 -7.53 -16.84 4.23
N ALA A 262 -8.85 -16.82 4.03
CA ALA A 262 -9.59 -18.00 3.54
C ALA A 262 -9.21 -18.34 2.09
N ALA A 263 -9.02 -17.36 1.23
CA ALA A 263 -8.70 -17.55 -0.19
C ALA A 263 -7.31 -18.17 -0.41
N TYR A 264 -6.33 -17.90 0.48
CA TYR A 264 -4.98 -18.41 0.29
C TYR A 264 -4.83 -19.85 0.82
N ALA A 265 -4.40 -20.78 -0.03
CA ALA A 265 -4.21 -22.19 0.33
C ALA A 265 -2.77 -22.55 0.74
N GLY A 266 -1.79 -21.65 0.50
CA GLY A 266 -0.38 -21.88 0.83
C GLY A 266 -0.03 -21.70 2.31
N PRO A 267 1.26 -21.75 2.66
CA PRO A 267 1.73 -21.52 4.03
C PRO A 267 1.29 -20.14 4.53
N LYS A 268 0.57 -20.09 5.64
CA LYS A 268 0.00 -18.86 6.16
C LYS A 268 -0.18 -18.88 7.66
N ASP A 269 -0.20 -17.68 8.24
CA ASP A 269 -0.69 -17.43 9.59
C ASP A 269 -1.48 -16.12 9.61
N CYS A 270 -2.19 -15.83 10.69
CA CYS A 270 -2.91 -14.58 10.85
C CYS A 270 -2.72 -13.99 12.23
N PHE A 271 -2.61 -12.66 12.27
CA PHE A 271 -2.62 -11.87 13.48
C PHE A 271 -3.77 -10.85 13.42
N PHE A 272 -4.93 -11.25 13.95
CA PHE A 272 -6.15 -10.43 13.96
C PHE A 272 -6.37 -9.83 15.35
N VAL A 273 -6.36 -8.50 15.45
CA VAL A 273 -6.34 -7.77 16.72
C VAL A 273 -7.70 -7.12 16.99
N ASP A 274 -8.36 -7.52 18.08
CA ASP A 274 -9.74 -7.12 18.38
C ASP A 274 -9.93 -5.60 18.49
N GLU A 275 -9.00 -4.89 19.15
CA GLU A 275 -9.13 -3.47 19.44
C GLU A 275 -8.45 -2.57 18.42
N ALA A 276 -7.74 -3.14 17.43
CA ALA A 276 -7.01 -2.38 16.44
C ALA A 276 -7.92 -1.84 15.33
N ARG A 277 -7.69 -0.58 14.97
CA ARG A 277 -8.22 0.08 13.78
C ARG A 277 -7.25 -0.14 12.60
N HIS A 278 -7.40 0.66 11.54
CA HIS A 278 -6.61 0.55 10.32
C HIS A 278 -5.11 0.77 10.56
N VAL A 279 -4.29 -0.26 10.26
CA VAL A 279 -2.82 -0.28 10.43
C VAL A 279 -2.36 -0.03 11.88
N GLU A 280 -3.19 -0.36 12.87
CA GLU A 280 -2.88 -0.16 14.29
C GLU A 280 -2.48 -1.44 15.02
N CYS A 281 -2.42 -2.59 14.34
CA CYS A 281 -2.19 -3.88 15.02
C CYS A 281 -0.90 -3.89 15.86
N MET A 282 0.22 -3.40 15.30
CA MET A 282 1.48 -3.28 16.05
C MET A 282 1.44 -2.20 17.16
N TYR A 283 0.60 -1.20 17.04
CA TYR A 283 0.43 -0.18 18.07
C TYR A 283 -0.36 -0.71 19.27
N VAL A 284 -1.41 -1.50 19.01
CA VAL A 284 -2.31 -2.05 20.03
C VAL A 284 -1.68 -3.24 20.74
N ASP A 285 -1.08 -4.16 20.00
CA ASP A 285 -0.40 -5.34 20.56
C ASP A 285 0.97 -5.53 19.90
N PRO A 286 1.98 -4.76 20.35
CA PRO A 286 3.33 -4.83 19.80
C PRO A 286 4.02 -6.17 20.08
N GLN A 287 3.70 -6.84 21.20
CA GLN A 287 4.32 -8.11 21.54
C GLN A 287 3.74 -9.24 20.69
N GLY A 288 2.43 -9.30 20.53
CA GLY A 288 1.77 -10.28 19.63
C GLY A 288 2.27 -10.13 18.20
N TYR A 289 2.37 -8.88 17.71
CA TYR A 289 2.92 -8.59 16.38
C TYR A 289 4.37 -9.11 16.24
N ALA A 290 5.21 -8.80 17.22
CA ALA A 290 6.60 -9.24 17.25
C ALA A 290 6.72 -10.76 17.24
N ASN A 291 5.91 -11.47 18.03
CA ASN A 291 5.92 -12.94 18.13
C ASN A 291 5.59 -13.61 16.79
N HIS A 292 4.55 -13.14 16.06
CA HIS A 292 4.20 -13.66 14.73
C HIS A 292 5.28 -13.38 13.70
N LEU A 293 5.87 -12.17 13.73
CA LEU A 293 6.97 -11.84 12.83
C LEU A 293 8.22 -12.69 13.11
N ASP A 294 8.56 -12.91 14.39
CA ASP A 294 9.70 -13.74 14.81
C ASP A 294 9.53 -15.20 14.38
N SER A 295 8.32 -15.75 14.45
CA SER A 295 8.02 -17.09 13.91
C SER A 295 8.33 -17.17 12.42
N PHE A 296 7.84 -16.20 11.62
CA PHE A 296 8.10 -16.18 10.17
C PHE A 296 9.58 -15.98 9.84
N ILE A 297 10.27 -15.12 10.58
CA ILE A 297 11.71 -14.93 10.41
C ILE A 297 12.46 -16.23 10.71
N THR A 298 12.10 -16.91 11.79
CA THR A 298 12.75 -18.18 12.20
C THR A 298 12.52 -19.28 11.17
N ASP A 299 11.30 -19.37 10.62
CA ASP A 299 10.93 -20.45 9.70
C ASP A 299 11.44 -20.24 8.27
N TYR A 300 11.59 -18.98 7.83
CA TYR A 300 11.80 -18.67 6.41
C TYR A 300 13.04 -17.83 6.09
N ILE A 301 13.76 -17.29 7.08
CA ILE A 301 15.00 -16.53 6.89
C ILE A 301 16.20 -17.35 7.44
N SER A 302 17.20 -17.58 6.59
CA SER A 302 18.42 -18.31 6.94
C SER A 302 19.59 -17.38 7.32
#